data_906bfe652ef5af7494371f20a1189e87
#
_entry.id   906bfe652ef5af7494371f20a1189e87
#
_cell.length_a   1.000
_cell.length_b   1.000
_cell.length_c   1.000
_cell.angle_alpha   90.00
_cell.angle_beta   90.00
_cell.angle_gamma   90.00
#
_symmetry.space_group_name_H-M   'P 1'
#
loop_
_entity.id
_entity.type
_entity.pdbx_description
1 polymer ?
#
loop_
_entity_poly.entity_id
_entity_poly.type
_entity_poly.pdbx_seq_one_letter_code
_entity_poly.pdbx_strand_id
1 'polypeptide(L)'
;MSTPIGNLEDITYRAVDTLKKVELIAAEDTRRSRILLSRYDINTKMISYYEHNKYQRLLKIEKVLKNDCDVAVITDAGTPAISDPAYKLVRRAIEVGSKVEAIPGASAVLASLVSSGLPTDRFIFEGFLPPKKGRKKRIENLIDAEATIIFYENSNRLKRTVKQLHEILGDRPAVICRELTKLYEEIVRGTLSSLLEILENKTYKGECVLLVSKDDKNIYFE
;
A
#
# COMPACT_ATOMS: atom_id res chain seq x y z
N MET A 1 4.51 -10.15 6.43
CA MET A 1 5.62 -9.28 6.92
C MET A 1 5.68 -8.05 6.05
N SER A 2 5.77 -6.87 6.65
CA SER A 2 5.95 -5.62 5.90
C SER A 2 7.39 -5.51 5.37
N THR A 3 7.52 -4.99 4.15
CA THR A 3 8.78 -4.66 3.48
C THR A 3 8.88 -3.16 3.27
N PRO A 4 10.07 -2.60 3.03
CA PRO A 4 10.24 -1.17 2.74
C PRO A 4 9.39 -0.69 1.56
N ILE A 5 8.92 0.56 1.63
CA ILE A 5 8.14 1.20 0.56
C ILE A 5 9.00 2.05 -0.38
N GLY A 6 10.28 2.19 -0.09
CA GLY A 6 11.23 2.97 -0.90
C GLY A 6 12.65 2.92 -0.34
N ASN A 7 12.81 3.18 0.95
CA ASN A 7 14.10 3.10 1.63
C ASN A 7 14.30 1.71 2.24
N LEU A 8 15.34 0.98 1.83
CA LEU A 8 15.61 -0.37 2.34
C LEU A 8 15.86 -0.41 3.85
N GLU A 9 16.24 0.70 4.46
CA GLU A 9 16.49 0.81 5.90
C GLU A 9 15.20 0.82 6.74
N ASP A 10 14.04 0.99 6.13
CA ASP A 10 12.73 0.93 6.81
C ASP A 10 12.30 -0.51 7.17
N ILE A 11 13.12 -1.52 6.91
CA ILE A 11 12.87 -2.87 7.38
C ILE A 11 13.17 -2.99 8.89
N THR A 12 12.35 -3.73 9.62
CA THR A 12 12.62 -3.96 11.05
C THR A 12 13.66 -5.07 11.26
N TYR A 13 14.45 -4.96 12.34
CA TYR A 13 15.38 -6.03 12.75
C TYR A 13 14.68 -7.39 12.84
N ARG A 14 13.48 -7.42 13.45
CA ARG A 14 12.68 -8.65 13.57
C ARG A 14 12.29 -9.21 12.21
N ALA A 15 12.01 -8.37 11.23
CA ALA A 15 11.71 -8.82 9.88
C ALA A 15 12.92 -9.49 9.22
N VAL A 16 14.11 -8.90 9.34
CA VAL A 16 15.37 -9.48 8.83
C VAL A 16 15.64 -10.83 9.49
N ASP A 17 15.56 -10.89 10.81
CA ASP A 17 15.78 -12.14 11.56
C ASP A 17 14.78 -13.24 11.19
N THR A 18 13.51 -12.87 11.02
CA THR A 18 12.49 -13.84 10.60
C THR A 18 12.75 -14.36 9.19
N LEU A 19 13.10 -13.46 8.23
CA LEU A 19 13.41 -13.87 6.85
C LEU A 19 14.63 -14.80 6.78
N LYS A 20 15.58 -14.68 7.69
CA LYS A 20 16.75 -15.60 7.80
C LYS A 20 16.40 -16.96 8.35
N LYS A 21 15.34 -17.07 9.15
CA LYS A 21 14.99 -18.30 9.91
C LYS A 21 13.94 -19.17 9.23
N VAL A 22 13.01 -18.57 8.47
CA VAL A 22 11.93 -19.33 7.85
C VAL A 22 12.43 -20.29 6.77
N GLU A 23 11.72 -21.38 6.56
CA GLU A 23 12.04 -22.37 5.50
C GLU A 23 11.80 -21.82 4.10
N LEU A 24 10.80 -20.96 3.95
CA LEU A 24 10.36 -20.50 2.64
C LEU A 24 9.88 -19.04 2.71
N ILE A 25 10.26 -18.25 1.70
CA ILE A 25 9.72 -16.91 1.47
C ILE A 25 8.79 -16.96 0.24
N ALA A 26 7.53 -16.58 0.43
CA ALA A 26 6.56 -16.34 -0.64
C ALA A 26 6.57 -14.83 -0.97
N ALA A 27 7.08 -14.46 -2.14
CA ALA A 27 7.26 -13.08 -2.57
C ALA A 27 6.41 -12.77 -3.81
N GLU A 28 5.88 -11.55 -3.91
CA GLU A 28 5.10 -11.09 -5.06
C GLU A 28 5.95 -11.10 -6.34
N ASP A 29 7.02 -10.33 -6.40
CA ASP A 29 8.04 -10.41 -7.45
C ASP A 29 9.41 -10.78 -6.84
N THR A 30 9.88 -11.99 -7.16
CA THR A 30 11.15 -12.52 -6.65
C THR A 30 12.38 -11.72 -7.11
N ARG A 31 12.29 -10.97 -8.20
CA ARG A 31 13.38 -10.14 -8.71
C ARG A 31 13.55 -8.89 -7.85
N ARG A 32 12.46 -8.23 -7.50
CA ARG A 32 12.44 -7.06 -6.61
C ARG A 32 12.83 -7.47 -5.19
N SER A 33 12.20 -8.51 -4.67
CA SER A 33 12.52 -9.02 -3.33
C SER A 33 13.98 -9.41 -3.17
N ARG A 34 14.64 -9.90 -4.23
CA ARG A 34 16.06 -10.26 -4.19
C ARG A 34 16.97 -9.09 -3.85
N ILE A 35 16.61 -7.85 -4.24
CA ILE A 35 17.37 -6.65 -3.89
C ILE A 35 17.39 -6.47 -2.37
N LEU A 36 16.22 -6.57 -1.74
CA LEU A 36 16.09 -6.49 -0.27
C LEU A 36 16.85 -7.63 0.42
N LEU A 37 16.65 -8.87 -0.02
CA LEU A 37 17.28 -10.04 0.59
C LEU A 37 18.82 -9.97 0.49
N SER A 38 19.34 -9.54 -0.67
CA SER A 38 20.79 -9.38 -0.86
C SER A 38 21.36 -8.27 0.03
N ARG A 39 20.64 -7.17 0.25
CA ARG A 39 21.08 -6.06 1.12
C ARG A 39 21.32 -6.50 2.56
N TYR A 40 20.57 -7.52 3.03
CA TYR A 40 20.62 -8.02 4.41
C TYR A 40 21.19 -9.43 4.56
N ASP A 41 21.87 -9.95 3.52
CA ASP A 41 22.49 -11.28 3.51
C ASP A 41 21.50 -12.40 3.87
N ILE A 42 20.29 -12.35 3.28
CA ILE A 42 19.25 -13.35 3.47
C ILE A 42 19.28 -14.33 2.30
N ASN A 43 19.64 -15.59 2.60
CA ASN A 43 19.80 -16.65 1.61
C ASN A 43 18.63 -17.66 1.59
N THR A 44 17.56 -17.37 2.30
CA THR A 44 16.39 -18.22 2.41
C THR A 44 15.74 -18.47 1.06
N LYS A 45 15.29 -19.70 0.84
CA LYS A 45 14.60 -20.10 -0.39
C LYS A 45 13.38 -19.24 -0.65
N MET A 46 13.23 -18.75 -1.87
CA MET A 46 12.14 -17.87 -2.25
C MET A 46 11.35 -18.43 -3.43
N ILE A 47 10.03 -18.30 -3.40
CA ILE A 47 9.13 -18.60 -4.52
C ILE A 47 8.25 -17.38 -4.84
N SER A 48 7.87 -17.25 -6.11
CA SER A 48 6.91 -16.23 -6.51
C SER A 48 5.48 -16.61 -6.08
N TYR A 49 4.74 -15.66 -5.52
CA TYR A 49 3.33 -15.81 -5.16
C TYR A 49 2.57 -14.52 -5.53
N TYR A 50 1.87 -14.54 -6.67
CA TYR A 50 1.13 -13.40 -7.20
C TYR A 50 -0.20 -13.86 -7.83
N GLU A 51 -1.04 -12.92 -8.25
CA GLU A 51 -2.44 -13.18 -8.65
C GLU A 51 -2.61 -14.34 -9.64
N HIS A 52 -1.75 -14.44 -10.67
CA HIS A 52 -1.90 -15.46 -11.72
C HIS A 52 -1.37 -16.84 -11.36
N ASN A 53 -0.48 -16.97 -10.34
CA ASN A 53 0.09 -18.26 -9.95
C ASN A 53 -0.36 -18.76 -8.57
N LYS A 54 -1.15 -17.98 -7.85
CA LYS A 54 -1.51 -18.19 -6.45
C LYS A 54 -2.04 -19.60 -6.14
N TYR A 55 -2.87 -20.18 -6.98
CA TYR A 55 -3.45 -21.52 -6.73
C TYR A 55 -2.40 -22.62 -6.75
N GLN A 56 -1.51 -22.64 -7.74
CA GLN A 56 -0.44 -23.64 -7.81
C GLN A 56 0.58 -23.47 -6.68
N ARG A 57 0.90 -22.23 -6.35
CA ARG A 57 1.87 -21.91 -5.29
C ARG A 57 1.29 -22.16 -3.91
N LEU A 58 -0.01 -21.93 -3.72
CA LEU A 58 -0.71 -22.23 -2.48
C LEU A 58 -0.54 -23.70 -2.05
N LEU A 59 -0.69 -24.65 -2.97
CA LEU A 59 -0.47 -26.08 -2.68
C LEU A 59 0.96 -26.40 -2.25
N LYS A 60 1.97 -25.70 -2.82
CA LYS A 60 3.37 -25.88 -2.41
C LYS A 60 3.63 -25.32 -1.02
N ILE A 61 3.09 -24.14 -0.73
CA ILE A 61 3.21 -23.49 0.58
C ILE A 61 2.50 -24.31 1.65
N GLU A 62 1.30 -24.82 1.36
CA GLU A 62 0.54 -25.67 2.26
C GLU A 62 1.33 -26.92 2.69
N LYS A 63 2.07 -27.55 1.76
CA LYS A 63 2.93 -28.69 2.08
C LYS A 63 4.04 -28.32 3.07
N VAL A 64 4.62 -27.12 2.95
CA VAL A 64 5.63 -26.62 3.88
C VAL A 64 5.02 -26.40 5.26
N LEU A 65 3.85 -25.73 5.32
CA LEU A 65 3.14 -25.48 6.57
C LEU A 65 2.71 -26.77 7.30
N LYS A 66 2.23 -27.80 6.55
CA LYS A 66 1.85 -29.11 7.12
C LYS A 66 3.04 -29.92 7.67
N ASN A 67 4.26 -29.54 7.33
CA ASN A 67 5.49 -30.13 7.89
C ASN A 67 6.04 -29.31 9.07
N ASP A 68 5.21 -28.48 9.71
CA ASP A 68 5.60 -27.60 10.81
C ASP A 68 6.74 -26.63 10.49
N CYS A 69 6.87 -26.25 9.20
CA CYS A 69 7.89 -25.31 8.76
C CYS A 69 7.30 -23.92 8.56
N ASP A 70 8.04 -22.90 8.92
CA ASP A 70 7.63 -21.51 8.82
C ASP A 70 7.72 -20.97 7.40
N VAL A 71 6.73 -20.18 7.00
CA VAL A 71 6.69 -19.47 5.71
C VAL A 71 6.50 -17.98 5.95
N ALA A 72 7.40 -17.17 5.41
CA ALA A 72 7.22 -15.72 5.36
C ALA A 72 6.52 -15.30 4.08
N VAL A 73 5.55 -14.39 4.19
CA VAL A 73 4.89 -13.74 3.03
C VAL A 73 5.35 -12.30 2.98
N ILE A 74 5.87 -11.88 1.83
CA ILE A 74 6.29 -10.50 1.55
C ILE A 74 5.70 -10.01 0.24
N THR A 75 5.49 -8.71 0.14
CA THR A 75 5.08 -8.00 -1.09
C THR A 75 6.22 -7.16 -1.63
N ASP A 76 6.06 -6.59 -2.79
CA ASP A 76 7.07 -5.72 -3.41
C ASP A 76 7.36 -4.46 -2.59
N ALA A 77 6.34 -3.93 -1.91
CA ALA A 77 6.45 -2.74 -1.06
C ALA A 77 5.33 -2.69 -0.02
N GLY A 78 5.68 -2.43 1.23
CA GLY A 78 4.72 -2.23 2.31
C GLY A 78 4.19 -3.53 2.91
N THR A 79 2.93 -3.51 3.35
CA THR A 79 2.30 -4.58 4.14
C THR A 79 1.53 -5.53 3.24
N PRO A 80 1.84 -6.84 3.24
CA PRO A 80 1.10 -7.85 2.48
C PRO A 80 -0.39 -7.89 2.83
N ALA A 81 -1.21 -8.32 1.88
CA ALA A 81 -2.67 -8.35 1.92
C ALA A 81 -3.36 -6.96 1.86
N ILE A 82 -2.59 -5.88 1.73
CA ILE A 82 -3.10 -4.54 1.48
C ILE A 82 -2.92 -4.22 0.00
N SER A 83 -3.98 -4.37 -0.79
CA SER A 83 -3.98 -4.24 -2.26
C SER A 83 -3.17 -5.32 -3.00
N ASP A 84 -2.93 -6.47 -2.38
CA ASP A 84 -2.25 -7.62 -2.97
C ASP A 84 -2.97 -8.97 -2.65
N PRO A 85 -2.61 -10.08 -3.33
CA PRO A 85 -3.32 -11.36 -3.20
C PRO A 85 -2.99 -12.16 -1.93
N ALA A 86 -2.13 -11.69 -1.03
CA ALA A 86 -1.63 -12.46 0.11
C ALA A 86 -2.74 -12.89 1.09
N TYR A 87 -3.89 -12.18 1.10
CA TYR A 87 -5.00 -12.54 1.99
C TYR A 87 -5.49 -13.98 1.82
N LYS A 88 -5.45 -14.52 0.59
CA LYS A 88 -5.85 -15.92 0.31
C LYS A 88 -4.90 -16.92 0.94
N LEU A 89 -3.61 -16.60 0.96
CA LEU A 89 -2.60 -17.41 1.62
C LEU A 89 -2.79 -17.42 3.13
N VAL A 90 -3.06 -16.26 3.72
CA VAL A 90 -3.36 -16.13 5.15
C VAL A 90 -4.60 -16.98 5.52
N ARG A 91 -5.68 -16.90 4.75
CA ARG A 91 -6.85 -17.74 4.96
C ARG A 91 -6.51 -19.22 4.90
N ARG A 92 -5.73 -19.63 3.89
CA ARG A 92 -5.34 -21.04 3.75
C ARG A 92 -4.47 -21.53 4.90
N ALA A 93 -3.54 -20.71 5.39
CA ALA A 93 -2.73 -21.01 6.56
C ALA A 93 -3.61 -21.27 7.80
N ILE A 94 -4.61 -20.43 8.03
CA ILE A 94 -5.58 -20.61 9.13
C ILE A 94 -6.38 -21.92 8.96
N GLU A 95 -6.87 -22.21 7.74
CA GLU A 95 -7.64 -23.43 7.44
C GLU A 95 -6.85 -24.72 7.69
N VAL A 96 -5.54 -24.70 7.53
CA VAL A 96 -4.67 -25.86 7.82
C VAL A 96 -4.11 -25.87 9.24
N GLY A 97 -4.58 -24.97 10.12
CA GLY A 97 -4.21 -24.92 11.53
C GLY A 97 -2.89 -24.21 11.82
N SER A 98 -2.26 -23.55 10.84
CA SER A 98 -1.01 -22.83 11.06
C SER A 98 -1.27 -21.51 11.80
N LYS A 99 -0.40 -21.17 12.74
CA LYS A 99 -0.39 -19.85 13.39
C LYS A 99 0.00 -18.76 12.37
N VAL A 100 -0.76 -17.68 12.34
CA VAL A 100 -0.43 -16.50 11.54
C VAL A 100 0.08 -15.39 12.44
N GLU A 101 1.28 -14.91 12.16
CA GLU A 101 1.91 -13.84 12.93
C GLU A 101 2.20 -12.62 12.00
N ALA A 102 1.76 -11.45 12.43
CA ALA A 102 2.06 -10.20 11.74
C ALA A 102 3.42 -9.66 12.22
N ILE A 103 4.34 -9.45 11.28
CA ILE A 103 5.57 -8.67 11.52
C ILE A 103 5.32 -7.26 10.97
N PRO A 104 5.06 -6.26 11.84
CA PRO A 104 4.76 -4.90 11.42
C PRO A 104 5.97 -4.21 10.77
N GLY A 105 5.71 -3.14 10.05
CA GLY A 105 6.74 -2.34 9.40
C GLY A 105 6.14 -1.28 8.51
N ALA A 106 6.85 -0.89 7.45
CA ALA A 106 6.48 0.20 6.56
C ALA A 106 5.09 0.01 5.92
N SER A 107 4.36 1.12 5.84
CA SER A 107 3.04 1.20 5.21
C SER A 107 2.86 2.58 4.58
N ALA A 108 2.66 2.64 3.27
CA ALA A 108 2.42 3.91 2.57
C ALA A 108 1.12 4.58 3.04
N VAL A 109 0.10 3.81 3.45
CA VAL A 109 -1.15 4.32 4.01
C VAL A 109 -0.88 5.10 5.29
N LEU A 110 -0.19 4.50 6.25
CA LEU A 110 0.09 5.15 7.53
C LEU A 110 1.12 6.26 7.41
N ALA A 111 2.19 6.04 6.63
CA ALA A 111 3.20 7.06 6.39
C ALA A 111 2.60 8.33 5.76
N SER A 112 1.74 8.18 4.75
CA SER A 112 1.06 9.32 4.14
C SER A 112 0.07 9.99 5.10
N LEU A 113 -0.70 9.22 5.87
CA LEU A 113 -1.69 9.76 6.80
C LEU A 113 -1.05 10.63 7.87
N VAL A 114 -0.02 10.12 8.56
CA VAL A 114 0.63 10.84 9.65
C VAL A 114 1.45 12.06 9.18
N SER A 115 1.90 12.05 7.93
CA SER A 115 2.63 13.17 7.34
C SER A 115 1.74 14.17 6.59
N SER A 116 0.45 13.86 6.40
CA SER A 116 -0.47 14.72 5.63
C SER A 116 -0.82 16.03 6.34
N GLY A 117 -1.00 16.00 7.65
CA GLY A 117 -1.62 17.06 8.42
C GLY A 117 -3.16 17.04 8.42
N LEU A 118 -3.77 16.02 7.79
CA LEU A 118 -5.21 15.78 7.85
C LEU A 118 -5.60 15.01 9.12
N PRO A 119 -6.88 15.02 9.56
CA PRO A 119 -7.35 14.24 10.71
C PRO A 119 -7.04 12.76 10.58
N THR A 120 -6.54 12.17 11.65
CA THR A 120 -6.07 10.77 11.69
C THR A 120 -6.93 9.86 12.56
N ASP A 121 -7.87 10.41 13.29
CA ASP A 121 -8.77 9.71 14.21
C ASP A 121 -9.68 8.70 13.50
N ARG A 122 -10.12 9.05 12.28
CA ARG A 122 -10.91 8.17 11.42
C ARG A 122 -10.39 8.27 9.98
N PHE A 123 -10.13 7.14 9.35
CA PHE A 123 -9.76 7.10 7.95
C PHE A 123 -10.35 5.90 7.22
N ILE A 124 -10.53 6.05 5.91
CA ILE A 124 -11.00 5.02 5.00
C ILE A 124 -9.92 4.76 3.97
N PHE A 125 -9.43 3.54 3.88
CA PHE A 125 -8.51 3.13 2.82
C PHE A 125 -9.30 2.54 1.65
N GLU A 126 -9.33 3.25 0.54
CA GLU A 126 -10.00 2.85 -0.69
C GLU A 126 -9.11 2.07 -1.66
N GLY A 127 -7.79 2.15 -1.48
CA GLY A 127 -6.84 1.55 -2.41
C GLY A 127 -6.91 2.18 -3.79
N PHE A 128 -6.72 1.37 -4.84
CA PHE A 128 -6.82 1.84 -6.22
C PHE A 128 -8.27 1.90 -6.68
N LEU A 129 -8.69 3.07 -7.15
CA LEU A 129 -9.99 3.22 -7.80
C LEU A 129 -10.04 2.42 -9.12
N PRO A 130 -11.17 1.78 -9.45
CA PRO A 130 -11.34 1.09 -10.73
C PRO A 130 -10.98 1.99 -11.92
N PRO A 131 -10.37 1.47 -12.99
CA PRO A 131 -9.94 2.30 -14.12
C PRO A 131 -11.11 2.90 -14.92
N LYS A 132 -12.26 2.21 -14.98
CA LYS A 132 -13.46 2.63 -15.75
C LYS A 132 -14.76 2.28 -15.01
N LYS A 133 -15.28 1.06 -15.19
CA LYS A 133 -16.59 0.61 -14.68
C LYS A 133 -16.62 0.66 -13.14
N GLY A 134 -17.67 1.24 -12.58
CA GLY A 134 -17.88 1.34 -11.13
C GLY A 134 -17.12 2.45 -10.42
N ARG A 135 -16.19 3.15 -11.10
CA ARG A 135 -15.35 4.18 -10.48
C ARG A 135 -16.17 5.35 -9.93
N LYS A 136 -17.08 5.92 -10.73
CA LYS A 136 -17.93 7.05 -10.31
C LYS A 136 -18.76 6.70 -9.09
N LYS A 137 -19.49 5.57 -9.13
CA LYS A 137 -20.31 5.09 -8.01
C LYS A 137 -19.47 4.88 -6.74
N ARG A 138 -18.21 4.41 -6.87
CA ARG A 138 -17.33 4.21 -5.72
C ARG A 138 -16.95 5.54 -5.07
N ILE A 139 -16.73 6.60 -5.85
CA ILE A 139 -16.48 7.94 -5.34
C ILE A 139 -17.76 8.54 -4.73
N GLU A 140 -18.92 8.38 -5.38
CA GLU A 140 -20.21 8.86 -4.88
C GLU A 140 -20.54 8.28 -3.49
N ASN A 141 -20.19 7.02 -3.23
CA ASN A 141 -20.38 6.39 -1.92
C ASN A 141 -19.53 7.01 -0.78
N LEU A 142 -18.60 7.93 -1.12
CA LEU A 142 -17.73 8.59 -0.16
C LEU A 142 -18.15 10.04 0.14
N ILE A 143 -19.24 10.53 -0.46
CA ILE A 143 -19.70 11.92 -0.29
C ILE A 143 -19.94 12.25 1.18
N ASP A 144 -20.60 11.36 1.91
CA ASP A 144 -20.95 11.55 3.32
C ASP A 144 -19.92 10.97 4.29
N ALA A 145 -18.71 10.64 3.79
CA ALA A 145 -17.67 10.07 4.62
C ALA A 145 -17.08 11.10 5.58
N GLU A 146 -17.31 10.90 6.87
CA GLU A 146 -16.72 11.70 7.96
C GLU A 146 -15.37 11.14 8.42
N ALA A 147 -14.43 11.03 7.47
CA ALA A 147 -13.12 10.45 7.68
C ALA A 147 -12.14 10.97 6.63
N THR A 148 -10.85 10.88 6.88
CA THR A 148 -9.83 11.05 5.85
C THR A 148 -9.82 9.84 4.92
N ILE A 149 -10.02 10.06 3.62
CA ILE A 149 -10.08 9.00 2.60
C ILE A 149 -8.72 8.91 1.93
N ILE A 150 -8.19 7.69 1.83
CA ILE A 150 -6.84 7.42 1.31
C ILE A 150 -6.94 6.54 0.06
N PHE A 151 -6.37 7.03 -1.03
CA PHE A 151 -6.29 6.34 -2.32
C PHE A 151 -4.85 6.06 -2.69
N TYR A 152 -4.59 4.87 -3.23
CA TYR A 152 -3.41 4.64 -4.05
C TYR A 152 -3.69 5.07 -5.48
N GLU A 153 -2.78 5.78 -6.09
CA GLU A 153 -2.95 6.17 -7.48
C GLU A 153 -1.62 6.18 -8.24
N ASN A 154 -1.71 5.80 -9.51
CA ASN A 154 -0.60 5.93 -10.44
C ASN A 154 -0.49 7.40 -10.90
N SER A 155 0.72 7.93 -10.96
CA SER A 155 0.97 9.31 -11.36
C SER A 155 0.33 9.69 -12.69
N ASN A 156 0.26 8.76 -13.66
CA ASN A 156 -0.39 9.00 -14.96
C ASN A 156 -1.90 9.21 -14.87
N ARG A 157 -2.54 8.76 -13.79
CA ARG A 157 -3.98 8.90 -13.57
C ARG A 157 -4.31 9.95 -12.51
N LEU A 158 -3.32 10.46 -11.80
CA LEU A 158 -3.47 11.34 -10.65
C LEU A 158 -4.32 12.58 -10.97
N LYS A 159 -3.99 13.33 -12.03
CA LYS A 159 -4.76 14.51 -12.47
C LYS A 159 -6.24 14.17 -12.70
N ARG A 160 -6.51 13.10 -13.44
CA ARG A 160 -7.89 12.65 -13.71
C ARG A 160 -8.61 12.28 -12.41
N THR A 161 -7.90 11.65 -11.47
CA THR A 161 -8.48 11.23 -10.20
C THR A 161 -8.84 12.43 -9.33
N VAL A 162 -7.92 13.38 -9.16
CA VAL A 162 -8.16 14.62 -8.40
C VAL A 162 -9.34 15.40 -9.01
N LYS A 163 -9.40 15.52 -10.34
CA LYS A 163 -10.52 16.18 -11.04
C LYS A 163 -11.86 15.52 -10.71
N GLN A 164 -11.94 14.19 -10.79
CA GLN A 164 -13.19 13.46 -10.50
C GLN A 164 -13.60 13.55 -9.05
N LEU A 165 -12.63 13.54 -8.12
CA LEU A 165 -12.91 13.73 -6.70
C LEU A 165 -13.43 15.13 -6.44
N HIS A 166 -12.83 16.16 -7.03
CA HIS A 166 -13.31 17.55 -6.94
C HIS A 166 -14.74 17.70 -7.48
N GLU A 167 -15.03 17.11 -8.65
CA GLU A 167 -16.36 17.18 -9.27
C GLU A 167 -17.46 16.50 -8.45
N ILE A 168 -17.12 15.43 -7.70
CA ILE A 168 -18.12 14.61 -6.97
C ILE A 168 -18.16 14.95 -5.48
N LEU A 169 -17.02 15.13 -4.83
CA LEU A 169 -16.93 15.37 -3.39
C LEU A 169 -16.95 16.86 -3.03
N GLY A 170 -16.80 17.77 -4.01
CA GLY A 170 -16.59 19.19 -3.78
C GLY A 170 -15.11 19.53 -3.52
N ASP A 171 -14.83 20.80 -3.20
CA ASP A 171 -13.47 21.28 -2.96
C ASP A 171 -13.07 21.04 -1.51
N ARG A 172 -12.54 19.87 -1.25
CA ARG A 172 -12.10 19.42 0.09
C ARG A 172 -10.61 19.57 0.28
N PRO A 173 -10.14 19.70 1.54
CA PRO A 173 -8.72 19.59 1.87
C PRO A 173 -8.15 18.27 1.37
N ALA A 174 -7.02 18.33 0.70
CA ALA A 174 -6.40 17.14 0.10
C ALA A 174 -4.88 17.23 0.10
N VAL A 175 -4.24 16.07 0.06
CA VAL A 175 -2.78 15.94 0.08
C VAL A 175 -2.35 14.89 -0.94
N ILE A 176 -1.33 15.21 -1.72
CA ILE A 176 -0.62 14.25 -2.57
C ILE A 176 0.71 13.93 -1.90
N CYS A 177 0.91 12.67 -1.54
CA CYS A 177 2.20 12.13 -1.13
C CYS A 177 2.78 11.33 -2.28
N ARG A 178 3.95 11.73 -2.77
CA ARG A 178 4.62 11.10 -3.90
C ARG A 178 5.95 10.51 -3.47
N GLU A 179 6.27 9.30 -3.95
CA GLU A 179 7.57 8.65 -3.76
C GLU A 179 8.04 8.64 -2.29
N LEU A 180 7.12 8.35 -1.36
CA LEU A 180 7.40 8.30 0.08
C LEU A 180 8.63 7.44 0.39
N THR A 181 9.50 7.95 1.26
CA THR A 181 10.79 7.37 1.69
C THR A 181 11.87 7.29 0.60
N LYS A 182 11.60 7.75 -0.63
CA LYS A 182 12.54 7.74 -1.75
C LYS A 182 13.21 9.11 -1.95
N LEU A 183 14.23 9.14 -2.79
CA LEU A 183 15.00 10.37 -3.09
C LEU A 183 14.13 11.56 -3.57
N TYR A 184 13.05 11.28 -4.26
CA TYR A 184 12.14 12.31 -4.79
C TYR A 184 10.82 12.37 -4.02
N GLU A 185 10.87 12.11 -2.71
CA GLU A 185 9.71 12.29 -1.85
C GLU A 185 9.20 13.72 -1.93
N GLU A 186 7.89 13.86 -2.09
CA GLU A 186 7.22 15.15 -2.12
C GLU A 186 5.83 15.02 -1.51
N ILE A 187 5.50 15.96 -0.61
CA ILE A 187 4.18 16.06 0.02
C ILE A 187 3.59 17.43 -0.31
N VAL A 188 2.52 17.43 -1.10
CA VAL A 188 1.84 18.65 -1.55
C VAL A 188 0.47 18.73 -0.90
N ARG A 189 0.24 19.80 -0.16
CA ARG A 189 -0.99 20.07 0.59
C ARG A 189 -1.79 21.18 -0.06
N GLY A 190 -3.11 21.13 0.06
CA GLY A 190 -4.01 22.16 -0.43
C GLY A 190 -5.46 21.69 -0.44
N THR A 191 -6.25 22.22 -1.36
CA THR A 191 -7.59 21.72 -1.68
C THR A 191 -7.54 20.92 -2.99
N LEU A 192 -8.62 20.19 -3.31
CA LEU A 192 -8.68 19.46 -4.58
C LEU A 192 -8.56 20.42 -5.79
N SER A 193 -9.08 21.65 -5.71
CA SER A 193 -8.95 22.66 -6.77
C SER A 193 -7.50 23.14 -6.90
N SER A 194 -6.85 23.51 -5.81
CA SER A 194 -5.45 23.98 -5.84
C SER A 194 -4.47 22.88 -6.31
N LEU A 195 -4.71 21.63 -5.92
CA LEU A 195 -3.93 20.50 -6.40
C LEU A 195 -4.13 20.26 -7.92
N LEU A 196 -5.34 20.53 -8.46
CA LEU A 196 -5.58 20.48 -9.90
C LEU A 196 -4.76 21.52 -10.67
N GLU A 197 -4.69 22.75 -10.17
CA GLU A 197 -3.88 23.82 -10.78
C GLU A 197 -2.40 23.43 -10.84
N ILE A 198 -1.87 22.84 -9.73
CA ILE A 198 -0.50 22.32 -9.71
C ILE A 198 -0.30 21.23 -10.74
N LEU A 199 -1.26 20.27 -10.85
CA LEU A 199 -1.22 19.15 -11.79
C LEU A 199 -1.44 19.55 -13.26
N GLU A 200 -1.88 20.79 -13.53
CA GLU A 200 -1.91 21.35 -14.87
C GLU A 200 -0.53 21.71 -15.39
N ASN A 201 0.31 22.22 -14.51
CA ASN A 201 1.64 22.73 -14.83
C ASN A 201 2.78 21.76 -14.50
N LYS A 202 2.50 20.68 -13.71
CA LYS A 202 3.51 19.73 -13.26
C LYS A 202 3.07 18.28 -13.52
N THR A 203 3.91 17.53 -14.22
CA THR A 203 3.71 16.10 -14.42
C THR A 203 4.47 15.32 -13.36
N TYR A 204 3.74 14.53 -12.58
CA TYR A 204 4.35 13.63 -11.61
C TYR A 204 4.74 12.29 -12.26
N LYS A 205 5.79 11.68 -11.69
CA LYS A 205 6.21 10.30 -12.00
C LYS A 205 6.32 9.54 -10.68
N GLY A 206 6.14 8.24 -10.76
CA GLY A 206 6.28 7.35 -9.60
C GLY A 206 4.96 7.03 -8.92
N GLU A 207 5.05 6.57 -7.69
CA GLU A 207 3.92 6.11 -6.87
C GLU A 207 3.36 7.26 -6.06
N CYS A 208 2.03 7.35 -6.01
CA CYS A 208 1.34 8.42 -5.31
C CYS A 208 0.30 7.85 -4.34
N VAL A 209 0.21 8.48 -3.16
CA VAL A 209 -0.92 8.34 -2.25
C VAL A 209 -1.66 9.67 -2.26
N LEU A 210 -2.96 9.64 -2.52
CA LEU A 210 -3.83 10.80 -2.46
C LEU A 210 -4.73 10.67 -1.24
N LEU A 211 -4.73 11.71 -0.40
CA LEU A 211 -5.59 11.79 0.76
C LEU A 211 -6.59 12.93 0.56
N VAL A 212 -7.84 12.71 0.94
CA VAL A 212 -8.91 13.70 0.89
C VAL A 212 -9.63 13.69 2.24
N SER A 213 -9.72 14.85 2.87
CA SER A 213 -10.43 14.98 4.13
C SER A 213 -11.93 15.15 3.94
N LYS A 214 -12.69 15.11 5.04
CA LYS A 214 -14.04 15.65 5.05
C LYS A 214 -13.99 17.15 4.78
N ASP A 215 -15.12 17.72 4.38
CA ASP A 215 -15.26 19.17 4.23
C ASP A 215 -15.49 19.78 5.63
N ASP A 216 -14.45 20.43 6.16
CA ASP A 216 -14.47 21.09 7.45
C ASP A 216 -13.49 22.27 7.42
N LYS A 217 -14.01 23.48 7.64
CA LYS A 217 -13.25 24.75 7.60
C LYS A 217 -12.03 24.80 8.53
N ASN A 218 -11.99 23.96 9.56
CA ASN A 218 -10.87 23.90 10.50
C ASN A 218 -9.69 23.04 10.01
N ILE A 219 -9.83 22.40 8.84
CA ILE A 219 -8.86 21.46 8.29
C ILE A 219 -8.09 22.09 7.11
N TYR A 220 -8.59 23.15 6.52
CA TYR A 220 -7.94 23.78 5.36
C TYR A 220 -6.56 24.30 5.72
N PHE A 221 -5.61 24.09 4.80
CA PHE A 221 -4.26 24.63 4.91
C PHE A 221 -4.27 26.09 4.47
N GLU A 222 -3.63 26.95 5.24
CA GLU A 222 -3.40 28.36 4.92
C GLU A 222 -2.25 28.55 3.92
#